data_65e79441fbdbeda66147f1aa7f697118
#
_entry.id   65e79441fbdbeda66147f1aa7f697118
#
_cell.length_a   1.000
_cell.length_b   1.000
_cell.length_c   1.000
_cell.angle_alpha   90.00
_cell.angle_beta   90.00
_cell.angle_gamma   90.00
#
_symmetry.space_group_name_H-M   'P 1'
#
loop_
_entity.id
_entity.type
_entity.pdbx_description
1 polymer ?
#
loop_
_entity_poly.entity_id
_entity_poly.type
_entity_poly.pdbx_seq_one_letter_code
_entity_poly.pdbx_strand_id
1 'polypeptide(L)'
;GKFFGMQSDCTESIEKLETASSHSRFSWIESRNVLSYIYLYIERDYKKALAVTSSIANQFPGHPYFAYLKAEALVRLEKYQDFENYEKDLQHFYSYGPKNQKIECYDKYLYLKALIAFQNKKYSESEKLCSQIIEGYELEFKWILGFAHFIRGKSIEILGDRNRAISDYKN
;
A
#
# COMPACT_ATOMS: atom_id res chain seq x y z
N GLY A 1 17.57 -7.24 -28.24
CA GLY A 1 16.30 -7.60 -28.87
C GLY A 1 15.28 -8.28 -27.96
N LYS A 2 15.69 -8.87 -26.80
CA LYS A 2 14.76 -9.57 -25.89
C LYS A 2 14.02 -8.65 -24.89
N PHE A 3 14.49 -7.43 -24.66
CA PHE A 3 13.86 -6.49 -23.72
C PHE A 3 12.59 -5.84 -24.28
N PHE A 4 12.52 -5.62 -25.58
CA PHE A 4 11.36 -4.98 -26.22
C PHE A 4 10.11 -5.88 -26.25
N GLY A 5 10.26 -7.20 -26.35
CA GLY A 5 9.13 -8.15 -26.30
C GLY A 5 8.41 -8.19 -24.96
N MET A 6 9.16 -8.18 -23.85
CA MET A 6 8.55 -8.19 -22.51
C MET A 6 7.73 -6.93 -22.20
N GLN A 7 8.15 -5.77 -22.72
CA GLN A 7 7.45 -4.50 -22.46
C GLN A 7 6.13 -4.42 -23.23
N SER A 8 6.06 -4.98 -24.46
CA SER A 8 4.81 -5.07 -25.22
C SER A 8 3.81 -6.03 -24.56
N ASP A 9 4.28 -7.17 -24.05
CA ASP A 9 3.46 -8.16 -23.38
C ASP A 9 2.85 -7.64 -22.07
N CYS A 10 3.60 -6.84 -21.30
CA CYS A 10 3.10 -6.19 -20.09
C CYS A 10 1.99 -5.18 -20.40
N THR A 11 2.17 -4.33 -21.42
CA THR A 11 1.18 -3.33 -21.81
C THR A 11 -0.11 -3.99 -22.27
N GLU A 12 -0.02 -5.00 -23.14
CA GLU A 12 -1.18 -5.76 -23.61
C GLU A 12 -1.90 -6.48 -22.46
N SER A 13 -1.16 -6.99 -21.50
CA SER A 13 -1.73 -7.63 -20.30
C SER A 13 -2.51 -6.64 -19.43
N ILE A 14 -1.98 -5.43 -19.24
CA ILE A 14 -2.67 -4.36 -18.52
C ILE A 14 -3.95 -3.94 -19.26
N GLU A 15 -3.90 -3.76 -20.57
CA GLU A 15 -5.09 -3.42 -21.38
C GLU A 15 -6.18 -4.49 -21.30
N LYS A 16 -5.82 -5.77 -21.29
CA LYS A 16 -6.76 -6.88 -21.08
C LYS A 16 -7.40 -6.83 -19.69
N LEU A 17 -6.61 -6.50 -18.65
CA LEU A 17 -7.13 -6.33 -17.28
C LEU A 17 -8.05 -5.10 -17.19
N GLU A 18 -7.69 -3.97 -17.82
CA GLU A 18 -8.54 -2.77 -17.89
C GLU A 18 -9.88 -3.08 -18.57
N THR A 19 -9.84 -3.83 -19.68
CA THR A 19 -11.04 -4.30 -20.40
C THR A 19 -11.91 -5.20 -19.51
N ALA A 20 -11.30 -6.20 -18.87
CA ALA A 20 -12.01 -7.10 -17.96
C ALA A 20 -12.60 -6.35 -16.75
N SER A 21 -11.87 -5.37 -16.21
CA SER A 21 -12.32 -4.54 -15.09
C SER A 21 -13.57 -3.72 -15.37
N SER A 22 -13.79 -3.41 -16.66
CA SER A 22 -14.90 -2.56 -17.12
C SER A 22 -16.08 -3.33 -17.69
N HIS A 23 -15.82 -4.47 -18.34
CA HIS A 23 -16.81 -5.18 -19.16
C HIS A 23 -17.12 -6.61 -18.68
N SER A 24 -16.27 -7.19 -17.82
CA SER A 24 -16.53 -8.55 -17.35
C SER A 24 -17.62 -8.58 -16.29
N ARG A 25 -18.55 -9.54 -16.43
CA ARG A 25 -19.63 -9.75 -15.45
C ARG A 25 -19.13 -10.43 -14.17
N PHE A 26 -18.10 -11.24 -14.23
CA PHE A 26 -17.65 -12.08 -13.12
C PHE A 26 -16.26 -11.71 -12.58
N SER A 27 -15.33 -11.31 -13.44
CA SER A 27 -13.92 -11.06 -13.06
C SER A 27 -13.56 -9.59 -12.90
N TRP A 28 -14.53 -8.69 -12.82
CA TRP A 28 -14.25 -7.26 -12.71
C TRP A 28 -13.61 -6.86 -11.38
N ILE A 29 -13.97 -7.54 -10.27
CA ILE A 29 -13.39 -7.28 -8.95
C ILE A 29 -11.92 -7.71 -8.92
N GLU A 30 -11.66 -8.95 -9.34
CA GLU A 30 -10.32 -9.51 -9.41
C GLU A 30 -9.42 -8.69 -10.32
N SER A 31 -9.92 -8.31 -11.50
CA SER A 31 -9.16 -7.46 -12.44
C SER A 31 -8.82 -6.11 -11.85
N ARG A 32 -9.75 -5.45 -11.17
CA ARG A 32 -9.49 -4.17 -10.48
C ARG A 32 -8.54 -4.35 -9.30
N ASN A 33 -8.64 -5.44 -8.57
CA ASN A 33 -7.73 -5.74 -7.49
C ASN A 33 -6.29 -5.89 -8.02
N VAL A 34 -6.08 -6.68 -9.07
CA VAL A 34 -4.77 -6.83 -9.71
C VAL A 34 -4.26 -5.50 -10.27
N LEU A 35 -5.10 -4.72 -10.96
CA LEU A 35 -4.75 -3.38 -11.45
C LEU A 35 -4.34 -2.44 -10.31
N SER A 36 -5.01 -2.52 -9.16
CA SER A 36 -4.64 -1.71 -7.99
C SER A 36 -3.19 -1.97 -7.56
N TYR A 37 -2.76 -3.23 -7.52
CA TYR A 37 -1.38 -3.60 -7.21
C TYR A 37 -0.40 -3.16 -8.30
N ILE A 38 -0.74 -3.38 -9.56
CA ILE A 38 0.11 -2.94 -10.69
C ILE A 38 0.36 -1.44 -10.61
N TYR A 39 -0.70 -0.64 -10.45
CA TYR A 39 -0.58 0.82 -10.43
C TYR A 39 0.04 1.36 -9.13
N LEU A 40 -0.15 0.69 -7.98
CA LEU A 40 0.47 1.13 -6.72
C LEU A 40 1.96 0.79 -6.65
N TYR A 41 2.36 -0.40 -7.10
CA TYR A 41 3.67 -0.94 -6.75
C TYR A 41 4.60 -1.17 -7.96
N ILE A 42 4.06 -1.42 -9.15
CA ILE A 42 4.84 -1.70 -10.35
C ILE A 42 4.97 -0.44 -11.20
N GLU A 43 3.86 0.06 -11.73
CA GLU A 43 3.83 1.25 -12.61
C GLU A 43 4.00 2.56 -11.81
N ARG A 44 3.60 2.54 -10.54
CA ARG A 44 3.57 3.72 -9.66
C ARG A 44 2.77 4.88 -10.23
N ASP A 45 1.74 4.56 -11.02
CA ASP A 45 0.72 5.50 -11.49
C ASP A 45 -0.36 5.65 -10.42
N TYR A 46 -0.08 6.47 -9.41
CA TYR A 46 -0.97 6.66 -8.27
C TYR A 46 -2.30 7.31 -8.63
N LYS A 47 -2.40 8.01 -9.78
CA LYS A 47 -3.68 8.55 -10.27
C LYS A 47 -4.57 7.43 -10.78
N LYS A 48 -4.05 6.53 -11.59
CA LYS A 48 -4.77 5.32 -12.02
C LYS A 48 -5.08 4.42 -10.83
N ALA A 49 -4.13 4.23 -9.90
CA ALA A 49 -4.35 3.50 -8.67
C ALA A 49 -5.55 4.06 -7.89
N LEU A 50 -5.61 5.38 -7.68
CA LEU A 50 -6.73 6.01 -6.97
C LEU A 50 -8.06 5.83 -7.70
N ALA A 51 -8.09 5.92 -9.02
CA ALA A 51 -9.31 5.72 -9.81
C ALA A 51 -9.86 4.29 -9.63
N VAL A 52 -8.99 3.28 -9.77
CA VAL A 52 -9.37 1.86 -9.64
C VAL A 52 -9.78 1.53 -8.20
N THR A 53 -8.96 1.90 -7.21
CA THR A 53 -9.24 1.61 -5.80
C THR A 53 -10.49 2.33 -5.29
N SER A 54 -10.74 3.58 -5.74
CA SER A 54 -11.98 4.30 -5.42
C SER A 54 -13.20 3.60 -5.97
N SER A 55 -13.12 3.08 -7.19
CA SER A 55 -14.21 2.36 -7.84
C SER A 55 -14.62 1.12 -7.02
N ILE A 56 -13.65 0.34 -6.52
CA ILE A 56 -13.95 -0.84 -5.70
C ILE A 56 -14.45 -0.41 -4.32
N ALA A 57 -13.76 0.51 -3.65
CA ALA A 57 -14.11 0.92 -2.29
C ALA A 57 -15.53 1.53 -2.22
N ASN A 58 -15.97 2.22 -3.26
CA ASN A 58 -17.32 2.79 -3.32
C ASN A 58 -18.40 1.71 -3.51
N GLN A 59 -18.08 0.57 -4.13
CA GLN A 59 -19.02 -0.56 -4.28
C GLN A 59 -19.09 -1.44 -3.04
N PHE A 60 -18.02 -1.46 -2.24
CA PHE A 60 -17.95 -2.21 -0.98
C PHE A 60 -17.64 -1.26 0.18
N PRO A 61 -18.57 -0.36 0.52
CA PRO A 61 -18.36 0.58 1.61
C PRO A 61 -18.14 -0.17 2.92
N GLY A 62 -17.15 0.23 3.69
CA GLY A 62 -16.81 -0.43 4.93
C GLY A 62 -15.99 -1.72 4.80
N HIS A 63 -15.52 -2.10 3.61
CA HIS A 63 -14.62 -3.24 3.46
C HIS A 63 -13.15 -2.80 3.73
N PRO A 64 -12.51 -3.29 4.82
CA PRO A 64 -11.22 -2.76 5.28
C PRO A 64 -10.10 -2.86 4.27
N TYR A 65 -10.05 -3.93 3.51
CA TYR A 65 -9.03 -4.15 2.48
C TYR A 65 -9.12 -3.12 1.34
N PHE A 66 -10.32 -2.84 0.82
CA PHE A 66 -10.50 -1.86 -0.25
C PHE A 66 -10.35 -0.42 0.26
N ALA A 67 -10.79 -0.16 1.49
CA ALA A 67 -10.54 1.12 2.16
C ALA A 67 -9.02 1.39 2.28
N TYR A 68 -8.24 0.37 2.67
CA TYR A 68 -6.79 0.48 2.76
C TYR A 68 -6.13 0.78 1.39
N LEU A 69 -6.47 0.05 0.33
CA LEU A 69 -5.88 0.30 -1.00
C LEU A 69 -6.14 1.72 -1.50
N LYS A 70 -7.36 2.24 -1.26
CA LYS A 70 -7.70 3.62 -1.59
C LYS A 70 -6.93 4.61 -0.71
N ALA A 71 -6.83 4.34 0.59
CA ALA A 71 -6.06 5.16 1.52
C ALA A 71 -4.57 5.21 1.12
N GLU A 72 -3.98 4.09 0.72
CA GLU A 72 -2.60 4.08 0.23
C GLU A 72 -2.42 4.92 -1.03
N ALA A 73 -3.32 4.82 -2.01
CA ALA A 73 -3.27 5.65 -3.21
C ALA A 73 -3.35 7.15 -2.89
N LEU A 74 -4.20 7.55 -1.92
CA LEU A 74 -4.30 8.92 -1.44
C LEU A 74 -2.99 9.40 -0.79
N VAL A 75 -2.41 8.58 0.09
CA VAL A 75 -1.13 8.90 0.74
C VAL A 75 0.00 9.02 -0.28
N ARG A 76 0.07 8.12 -1.27
CA ARG A 76 1.07 8.20 -2.35
C ARG A 76 0.94 9.47 -3.20
N LEU A 77 -0.28 10.02 -3.32
CA LEU A 77 -0.56 11.30 -3.99
C LEU A 77 -0.44 12.52 -3.08
N GLU A 78 -0.03 12.34 -1.83
CA GLU A 78 0.06 13.40 -0.81
C GLU A 78 -1.29 14.10 -0.52
N LYS A 79 -2.42 13.41 -0.79
CA LYS A 79 -3.78 13.89 -0.52
C LYS A 79 -4.18 13.58 0.92
N TYR A 80 -3.49 14.15 1.90
CA TYR A 80 -3.64 13.82 3.32
C TYR A 80 -5.00 14.19 3.88
N GLN A 81 -5.63 15.28 3.43
CA GLN A 81 -6.98 15.65 3.87
C GLN A 81 -8.02 14.60 3.46
N ASP A 82 -7.91 14.09 2.23
CA ASP A 82 -8.80 13.03 1.77
C ASP A 82 -8.53 11.71 2.53
N PHE A 83 -7.27 11.44 2.89
CA PHE A 83 -6.88 10.29 3.69
C PHE A 83 -7.50 10.30 5.10
N GLU A 84 -7.64 11.46 5.76
CA GLU A 84 -8.20 11.56 7.12
C GLU A 84 -9.59 10.93 7.26
N ASN A 85 -10.40 10.94 6.21
CA ASN A 85 -11.70 10.27 6.20
C ASN A 85 -11.56 8.74 6.31
N TYR A 86 -10.57 8.16 5.61
CA TYR A 86 -10.28 6.73 5.65
C TYR A 86 -9.48 6.31 6.89
N GLU A 87 -8.73 7.22 7.48
CA GLU A 87 -8.04 7.00 8.75
C GLU A 87 -9.03 6.59 9.84
N LYS A 88 -10.18 7.27 9.93
CA LYS A 88 -11.24 6.95 10.89
C LYS A 88 -11.84 5.56 10.65
N ASP A 89 -12.07 5.20 9.39
CA ASP A 89 -12.57 3.87 9.03
C ASP A 89 -11.57 2.78 9.41
N LEU A 90 -10.28 2.96 9.09
CA LEU A 90 -9.24 2.02 9.48
C LEU A 90 -9.12 1.88 11.00
N GLN A 91 -9.21 2.99 11.75
CA GLN A 91 -9.23 2.98 13.21
C GLN A 91 -10.42 2.20 13.75
N HIS A 92 -11.60 2.34 13.15
CA HIS A 92 -12.77 1.57 13.51
C HIS A 92 -12.53 0.07 13.32
N PHE A 93 -11.97 -0.36 12.19
CA PHE A 93 -11.71 -1.76 11.91
C PHE A 93 -10.72 -2.40 12.88
N TYR A 94 -9.60 -1.76 13.20
CA TYR A 94 -8.65 -2.35 14.15
C TYR A 94 -9.15 -2.29 15.60
N SER A 95 -10.11 -1.42 15.92
CA SER A 95 -10.70 -1.36 17.26
C SER A 95 -11.80 -2.42 17.45
N TYR A 96 -12.63 -2.65 16.45
CA TYR A 96 -13.87 -3.43 16.59
C TYR A 96 -13.97 -4.68 15.71
N GLY A 97 -13.07 -4.89 14.76
CA GLY A 97 -13.04 -6.05 13.87
C GLY A 97 -12.68 -7.38 14.58
N PRO A 98 -12.80 -8.53 13.92
CA PRO A 98 -12.25 -9.81 14.37
C PRO A 98 -10.74 -9.74 14.62
N LYS A 99 -10.21 -10.60 15.52
CA LYS A 99 -8.80 -10.53 15.98
C LYS A 99 -7.79 -10.41 14.83
N ASN A 100 -7.84 -11.29 13.84
CA ASN A 100 -6.88 -11.27 12.73
C ASN A 100 -7.01 -10.00 11.88
N GLN A 101 -8.24 -9.53 11.65
CA GLN A 101 -8.51 -8.29 10.92
C GLN A 101 -8.02 -7.06 11.69
N LYS A 102 -8.13 -7.05 13.02
CA LYS A 102 -7.58 -5.98 13.87
C LYS A 102 -6.09 -5.84 13.68
N ILE A 103 -5.34 -6.95 13.76
CA ILE A 103 -3.88 -6.96 13.61
C ILE A 103 -3.51 -6.44 12.20
N GLU A 104 -4.12 -7.01 11.17
CA GLU A 104 -3.86 -6.60 9.78
C GLU A 104 -4.17 -5.12 9.54
N CYS A 105 -5.31 -4.62 10.01
CA CYS A 105 -5.68 -3.22 9.85
C CYS A 105 -4.77 -2.29 10.64
N TYR A 106 -4.30 -2.70 11.82
CA TYR A 106 -3.38 -1.92 12.63
C TYR A 106 -2.02 -1.75 11.96
N ASP A 107 -1.43 -2.84 11.46
CA ASP A 107 -0.14 -2.79 10.75
C ASP A 107 -0.23 -1.95 9.46
N LYS A 108 -1.32 -2.10 8.71
CA LYS A 108 -1.61 -1.26 7.53
C LYS A 108 -1.75 0.21 7.90
N TYR A 109 -2.44 0.51 8.98
CA TYR A 109 -2.57 1.87 9.49
C TYR A 109 -1.22 2.47 9.88
N LEU A 110 -0.42 1.74 10.66
CA LEU A 110 0.93 2.18 11.05
C LEU A 110 1.83 2.41 9.83
N TYR A 111 1.74 1.52 8.83
CA TYR A 111 2.49 1.67 7.58
C TYR A 111 2.14 2.96 6.83
N LEU A 112 0.85 3.28 6.70
CA LEU A 112 0.43 4.54 6.07
C LEU A 112 0.90 5.76 6.84
N LYS A 113 0.86 5.73 8.17
CA LYS A 113 1.40 6.81 9.03
C LYS A 113 2.92 6.96 8.87
N ALA A 114 3.65 5.84 8.79
CA ALA A 114 5.09 5.85 8.56
C ALA A 114 5.44 6.44 7.18
N LEU A 115 4.65 6.10 6.16
CA LEU A 115 4.81 6.64 4.81
C LEU A 115 4.55 8.15 4.77
N ILE A 116 3.49 8.64 5.44
CA ILE A 116 3.19 10.07 5.57
C ILE A 116 4.34 10.79 6.31
N ALA A 117 4.82 10.23 7.41
CA ALA A 117 5.95 10.80 8.15
C ALA A 117 7.21 10.87 7.26
N PHE A 118 7.50 9.84 6.49
CA PHE A 118 8.62 9.80 5.55
C PHE A 118 8.50 10.88 4.47
N GLN A 119 7.34 11.01 3.82
CA GLN A 119 7.07 12.02 2.79
C GLN A 119 7.21 13.44 3.34
N ASN A 120 6.78 13.66 4.59
CA ASN A 120 6.94 14.93 5.30
C ASN A 120 8.33 15.14 5.93
N LYS A 121 9.33 14.32 5.58
CA LYS A 121 10.72 14.39 6.06
C LYS A 121 10.87 14.23 7.58
N LYS A 122 9.88 13.67 8.25
CA LYS A 122 9.90 13.34 9.68
C LYS A 122 10.51 11.93 9.87
N TYR A 123 11.78 11.78 9.51
CA TYR A 123 12.42 10.47 9.40
C TYR A 123 12.49 9.70 10.71
N SER A 124 12.73 10.38 11.85
CA SER A 124 12.73 9.72 13.16
C SER A 124 11.34 9.19 13.56
N GLU A 125 10.26 9.90 13.20
CA GLU A 125 8.89 9.44 13.42
C GLU A 125 8.59 8.23 12.52
N SER A 126 8.99 8.28 11.24
CA SER A 126 8.86 7.19 10.29
C SER A 126 9.61 5.94 10.76
N GLU A 127 10.87 6.08 11.20
CA GLU A 127 11.67 4.98 11.79
C GLU A 127 10.95 4.32 12.95
N LYS A 128 10.42 5.12 13.90
CA LYS A 128 9.70 4.61 15.07
C LYS A 128 8.46 3.81 14.69
N LEU A 129 7.64 4.33 13.77
CA LEU A 129 6.42 3.66 13.32
C LEU A 129 6.73 2.34 12.59
N CYS A 130 7.76 2.33 11.72
CA CYS A 130 8.21 1.10 11.07
C CYS A 130 8.76 0.08 12.07
N SER A 131 9.47 0.52 13.11
CA SER A 131 9.97 -0.38 14.17
C SER A 131 8.82 -1.04 14.94
N GLN A 132 7.73 -0.33 15.21
CA GLN A 132 6.54 -0.91 15.84
C GLN A 132 5.93 -2.03 14.98
N ILE A 133 5.87 -1.84 13.66
CA ILE A 133 5.40 -2.89 12.74
C ILE A 133 6.33 -4.10 12.81
N ILE A 134 7.63 -3.89 12.65
CA ILE A 134 8.64 -4.97 12.54
C ILE A 134 8.68 -5.80 13.83
N GLU A 135 8.62 -5.17 14.99
CA GLU A 135 8.69 -5.81 16.30
C GLU A 135 7.40 -6.59 16.66
N GLY A 136 6.25 -6.13 16.18
CA GLY A 136 4.94 -6.70 16.48
C GLY A 136 4.33 -7.56 15.36
N TYR A 137 5.04 -7.80 14.26
CA TYR A 137 4.45 -8.44 13.10
C TYR A 137 4.18 -9.93 13.28
N GLU A 138 2.90 -10.30 13.26
CA GLU A 138 2.43 -11.68 13.47
C GLU A 138 1.74 -12.31 12.24
N LEU A 139 1.64 -11.57 11.11
CA LEU A 139 0.91 -12.02 9.94
C LEU A 139 1.76 -12.94 9.04
N GLU A 140 1.10 -13.89 8.36
CA GLU A 140 1.74 -14.83 7.42
C GLU A 140 2.31 -14.11 6.19
N PHE A 141 1.55 -13.17 5.62
CA PHE A 141 1.94 -12.44 4.41
C PHE A 141 2.83 -11.24 4.75
N LYS A 142 4.12 -11.35 4.43
CA LYS A 142 5.18 -10.42 4.88
C LYS A 142 5.37 -9.16 4.03
N TRP A 143 4.46 -8.81 3.14
CA TRP A 143 4.66 -7.66 2.25
C TRP A 143 4.71 -6.30 2.99
N ILE A 144 3.85 -6.08 4.00
CA ILE A 144 3.93 -4.88 4.85
C ILE A 144 5.24 -4.86 5.64
N LEU A 145 5.68 -6.01 6.16
CA LEU A 145 6.95 -6.14 6.86
C LEU A 145 8.12 -5.74 5.95
N GLY A 146 8.16 -6.22 4.70
CA GLY A 146 9.18 -5.83 3.73
C GLY A 146 9.17 -4.32 3.42
N PHE A 147 7.99 -3.73 3.25
CA PHE A 147 7.89 -2.28 3.06
C PHE A 147 8.28 -1.49 4.32
N ALA A 148 7.95 -1.97 5.52
CA ALA A 148 8.37 -1.34 6.77
C ALA A 148 9.90 -1.35 6.89
N HIS A 149 10.57 -2.47 6.62
CA HIS A 149 12.03 -2.53 6.56
C HIS A 149 12.60 -1.55 5.53
N PHE A 150 12.03 -1.50 4.33
CA PHE A 150 12.51 -0.60 3.29
C PHE A 150 12.40 0.88 3.69
N ILE A 151 11.24 1.32 4.21
CA ILE A 151 11.03 2.72 4.63
C ILE A 151 11.88 3.03 5.86
N ARG A 152 12.02 2.10 6.83
CA ARG A 152 12.89 2.29 7.98
C ARG A 152 14.35 2.43 7.56
N GLY A 153 14.83 1.55 6.69
CA GLY A 153 16.18 1.63 6.14
C GLY A 153 16.44 2.97 5.46
N LYS A 154 15.51 3.45 4.63
CA LYS A 154 15.60 4.77 3.99
C LYS A 154 15.64 5.91 5.02
N SER A 155 14.81 5.85 6.05
CA SER A 155 14.77 6.86 7.11
C SER A 155 16.09 6.91 7.86
N ILE A 156 16.61 5.74 8.27
CA ILE A 156 17.88 5.59 9.00
C ILE A 156 19.08 6.02 8.14
N GLU A 157 19.07 5.70 6.83
CA GLU A 157 20.13 6.14 5.90
C GLU A 157 20.20 7.67 5.82
N ILE A 158 19.04 8.35 5.74
CA ILE A 158 18.96 9.82 5.71
C ILE A 158 19.39 10.42 7.04
N LEU A 159 19.12 9.75 8.16
CA LEU A 159 19.57 10.16 9.50
C LEU A 159 21.07 9.91 9.75
N GLY A 160 21.78 9.26 8.82
CA GLY A 160 23.23 9.10 8.84
C GLY A 160 23.74 7.73 9.34
N ASP A 161 22.88 6.79 9.73
CA ASP A 161 23.31 5.46 10.18
C ASP A 161 23.20 4.42 9.03
N ARG A 162 24.22 4.46 8.19
CA ARG A 162 24.28 3.56 7.01
C ARG A 162 24.36 2.07 7.38
N ASN A 163 24.99 1.73 8.49
CA ASN A 163 25.15 0.32 8.89
C ASN A 163 23.80 -0.30 9.28
N ARG A 164 22.99 0.41 10.06
CA ARG A 164 21.64 -0.04 10.40
C ARG A 164 20.75 -0.07 9.16
N ALA A 165 20.84 0.90 8.26
CA ALA A 165 20.08 0.90 7.01
C ALA A 165 20.36 -0.33 6.14
N ILE A 166 21.64 -0.74 6.00
CA ILE A 166 22.02 -1.95 5.26
C ILE A 166 21.39 -3.20 5.88
N SER A 167 21.30 -3.27 7.20
CA SER A 167 20.64 -4.40 7.88
C SER A 167 19.16 -4.50 7.48
N ASP A 168 18.46 -3.37 7.42
CA ASP A 168 17.05 -3.34 7.00
C ASP A 168 16.86 -3.76 5.53
N TYR A 169 17.75 -3.36 4.65
CA TYR A 169 17.65 -3.73 3.21
C TYR A 169 17.91 -5.21 2.92
N LYS A 170 18.42 -5.98 3.88
CA LYS A 170 18.67 -7.42 3.76
C LYS A 170 17.51 -8.30 4.24
N ASN A 171 16.55 -7.73 4.93
CA ASN A 171 15.34 -8.38 5.44
C ASN A 171 14.15 -8.18 4.49
#